data_d2fe269a3cb35929d20a2d926c9578d7
#
_entry.id   d2fe269a3cb35929d20a2d926c9578d7
#
_cell.length_a   1.000
_cell.length_b   1.000
_cell.length_c   1.000
_cell.angle_alpha   90.00
_cell.angle_beta   90.00
_cell.angle_gamma   90.00
#
_symmetry.space_group_name_H-M   'P 1'
#
loop_
_entity.id
_entity.type
_entity.pdbx_description
1 polymer ?
#
loop_
_entity_poly.entity_id
_entity_poly.type
_entity_poly.pdbx_seq_one_letter_code
_entity_poly.pdbx_strand_id
1 'polypeptide(L)'
;MKSFTRAAALLAASLGLAGAATVNYDFNITWVTANPDGAFPRPVIGINNQWPIPQIEANIGDRVVINVNNQLGNQSTSLHFHGIYQNGSTHMDGPVGVSQCQIPPGYSFTYNFTINQPGTYWYHSHHNAQYPDGLRGPLIVHDPKFPYQKEVDHELVLTLSDWYHDQMATLLPTFLTKNNPTGAEPVPKAVLMNETQNLTISVEPNKTYMFRVLNIGAFAGQYVWIEGHTMRIIEVDGIYTEAAEAEMVYIAAAQRVSFLLTTKNDTSANFPIISSMDTTLFDTLPEDLNYNVTGWLTYDSKANFPDAAIIDELNPFDDMDLVPYDKMKLLPEPDQVVQLDIIMDNLRDGKNYAFFDNITYTPPKVPTLYTALSTGDLANNPAVYGEFTRSFVLQKGEIVQIVVNNLDSGRHPVHLHGHAFQAIHRSEEEAGTFADENLSESDFISVPMRRDTLVMWPNGNIVMRFKADNPGMSSSPSFDPRRIIFPFLLLWLSDIMLS
;
A
#
# COMPACT_ATOMS: atom_id res chain seq x y z
N MET A 1 -20.46 -10.22 -30.93
CA MET A 1 -20.62 -11.20 -29.87
C MET A 1 -19.61 -12.31 -30.08
N LYS A 2 -18.48 -12.26 -29.42
CA LYS A 2 -17.51 -13.38 -29.32
C LYS A 2 -17.34 -13.67 -27.84
N SER A 3 -17.84 -14.82 -27.43
CA SER A 3 -17.72 -15.38 -26.08
C SER A 3 -16.26 -15.64 -25.75
N PHE A 4 -15.71 -14.99 -24.74
CA PHE A 4 -14.43 -15.32 -24.13
C PHE A 4 -14.71 -16.28 -22.96
N THR A 5 -14.63 -17.58 -23.24
CA THR A 5 -14.51 -18.60 -22.21
C THR A 5 -13.12 -18.48 -21.57
N ARG A 6 -13.04 -17.96 -20.35
CA ARG A 6 -11.81 -18.04 -19.52
C ARG A 6 -11.71 -19.45 -18.96
N ALA A 7 -10.70 -20.17 -19.37
CA ALA A 7 -10.31 -21.44 -18.77
C ALA A 7 -9.73 -21.15 -17.37
N ALA A 8 -10.41 -21.60 -16.33
CA ALA A 8 -9.85 -21.70 -14.99
C ALA A 8 -8.82 -22.84 -15.01
N ALA A 9 -7.55 -22.52 -14.86
CA ALA A 9 -6.52 -23.52 -14.66
C ALA A 9 -6.59 -23.99 -13.20
N LEU A 10 -7.14 -25.18 -12.98
CA LEU A 10 -6.98 -25.91 -11.72
C LEU A 10 -5.51 -26.33 -11.58
N LEU A 11 -4.75 -25.65 -10.74
CA LEU A 11 -3.48 -26.17 -10.27
C LEU A 11 -3.73 -27.20 -9.17
N ALA A 12 -3.50 -28.47 -9.45
CA ALA A 12 -3.45 -29.51 -8.46
C ALA A 12 -2.17 -29.31 -7.62
N ALA A 13 -2.32 -28.94 -6.35
CA ALA A 13 -1.23 -28.83 -5.40
C ALA A 13 -0.67 -30.23 -5.11
N SER A 14 0.48 -30.57 -5.68
CA SER A 14 1.31 -31.67 -5.22
C SER A 14 2.05 -31.21 -3.95
N LEU A 15 1.73 -31.78 -2.80
CA LEU A 15 2.50 -31.67 -1.54
C LEU A 15 3.87 -32.33 -1.72
N GLY A 16 4.79 -31.63 -2.37
CA GLY A 16 6.22 -31.89 -2.30
C GLY A 16 6.81 -30.88 -1.32
N LEU A 17 7.81 -31.28 -0.55
CA LEU A 17 8.72 -30.34 0.14
C LEU A 17 9.35 -29.46 -0.95
N ALA A 18 8.70 -28.35 -1.28
CA ALA A 18 9.22 -27.40 -2.25
C ALA A 18 10.41 -26.68 -1.59
N GLY A 19 11.61 -27.05 -2.03
CA GLY A 19 12.78 -26.20 -1.78
C GLY A 19 12.55 -24.85 -2.46
N ALA A 20 13.18 -23.79 -1.94
CA ALA A 20 13.11 -22.45 -2.48
C ALA A 20 13.32 -22.45 -4.01
N ALA A 21 12.36 -21.95 -4.76
CA ALA A 21 12.39 -21.85 -6.20
C ALA A 21 12.92 -20.48 -6.66
N THR A 22 13.25 -20.37 -7.95
CA THR A 22 13.45 -19.06 -8.59
C THR A 22 12.27 -18.81 -9.50
N VAL A 23 11.52 -17.75 -9.20
CA VAL A 23 10.39 -17.27 -10.00
C VAL A 23 10.87 -16.11 -10.86
N ASN A 24 10.68 -16.20 -12.16
CA ASN A 24 11.17 -15.21 -13.12
C ASN A 24 10.03 -14.51 -13.82
N TYR A 25 10.12 -13.19 -13.94
CA TYR A 25 9.21 -12.33 -14.66
C TYR A 25 9.98 -11.45 -15.65
N ASP A 26 9.47 -11.34 -16.88
CA ASP A 26 9.97 -10.41 -17.89
C ASP A 26 8.89 -9.35 -18.14
N PHE A 27 9.14 -8.12 -17.67
CA PHE A 27 8.21 -6.99 -17.70
C PHE A 27 8.66 -5.93 -18.69
N ASN A 28 7.99 -5.85 -19.83
CA ASN A 28 8.11 -4.73 -20.74
C ASN A 28 7.08 -3.68 -20.33
N ILE A 29 7.53 -2.57 -19.78
CA ILE A 29 6.66 -1.46 -19.37
C ILE A 29 6.26 -0.67 -20.60
N THR A 30 4.98 -0.65 -20.93
CA THR A 30 4.46 -0.15 -22.21
C THR A 30 3.21 0.71 -22.01
N TRP A 31 2.95 1.63 -22.94
CA TRP A 31 1.66 2.30 -23.02
C TRP A 31 0.63 1.36 -23.64
N VAL A 32 -0.54 1.27 -23.00
CA VAL A 32 -1.73 0.58 -23.51
C VAL A 32 -2.93 1.49 -23.38
N THR A 33 -4.06 1.12 -23.98
CA THR A 33 -5.32 1.90 -23.87
C THR A 33 -6.30 1.13 -22.99
N ALA A 34 -6.88 1.79 -21.99
CA ALA A 34 -7.91 1.25 -21.10
C ALA A 34 -9.11 2.17 -20.96
N ASN A 35 -10.26 1.58 -20.65
CA ASN A 35 -11.51 2.26 -20.36
C ASN A 35 -12.30 1.45 -19.31
N PRO A 36 -11.84 1.45 -18.04
CA PRO A 36 -12.40 0.57 -17.01
C PRO A 36 -13.78 1.01 -16.51
N ASP A 37 -14.09 2.31 -16.55
CA ASP A 37 -15.35 2.90 -16.12
C ASP A 37 -16.35 3.12 -17.28
N GLY A 38 -15.93 2.83 -18.52
CA GLY A 38 -16.76 2.99 -19.71
C GLY A 38 -16.91 4.41 -20.21
N ALA A 39 -16.32 5.43 -19.55
CA ALA A 39 -16.50 6.84 -19.95
C ALA A 39 -15.78 7.14 -21.26
N PHE A 40 -14.49 6.94 -21.33
CA PHE A 40 -13.70 7.00 -22.57
C PHE A 40 -12.34 6.29 -22.43
N PRO A 41 -11.76 5.83 -23.54
CA PRO A 41 -10.45 5.20 -23.50
C PRO A 41 -9.33 6.24 -23.31
N ARG A 42 -8.37 5.95 -22.42
CA ARG A 42 -7.15 6.74 -22.26
C ARG A 42 -5.88 5.88 -22.24
N PRO A 43 -4.70 6.46 -22.50
CA PRO A 43 -3.43 5.75 -22.30
C PRO A 43 -3.22 5.46 -20.81
N VAL A 44 -2.76 4.23 -20.52
CA VAL A 44 -2.31 3.78 -19.21
C VAL A 44 -0.99 3.02 -19.34
N ILE A 45 -0.26 2.93 -18.24
CA ILE A 45 0.98 2.16 -18.19
C ILE A 45 0.64 0.70 -17.89
N GLY A 46 0.96 -0.16 -18.83
CA GLY A 46 0.77 -1.59 -18.73
C GLY A 46 2.08 -2.37 -18.72
N ILE A 47 1.99 -3.67 -18.58
CA ILE A 47 3.11 -4.61 -18.67
C ILE A 47 2.81 -5.60 -19.81
N ASN A 48 3.79 -5.82 -20.69
CA ASN A 48 3.68 -6.74 -21.82
C ASN A 48 2.46 -6.48 -22.70
N ASN A 49 2.15 -5.19 -22.94
CA ASN A 49 0.97 -4.71 -23.67
C ASN A 49 -0.38 -5.12 -23.04
N GLN A 50 -0.42 -5.33 -21.73
CA GLN A 50 -1.63 -5.68 -20.99
C GLN A 50 -1.87 -4.71 -19.83
N TRP A 51 -3.13 -4.43 -19.56
CA TRP A 51 -3.66 -3.79 -18.37
C TRP A 51 -5.04 -4.40 -18.07
N PRO A 52 -5.39 -4.74 -16.84
CA PRO A 52 -4.57 -4.65 -15.62
C PRO A 52 -3.25 -5.41 -15.73
N ILE A 53 -2.23 -4.94 -14.99
CA ILE A 53 -0.91 -5.55 -15.02
C ILE A 53 -0.90 -6.93 -14.30
N PRO A 54 0.04 -7.83 -14.62
CA PRO A 54 0.03 -9.18 -14.07
C PRO A 54 0.21 -9.21 -12.55
N GLN A 55 -0.40 -10.18 -11.89
CA GLN A 55 -0.12 -10.50 -10.49
C GLN A 55 1.24 -11.19 -10.39
N ILE A 56 2.03 -10.81 -9.36
CA ILE A 56 3.23 -11.54 -8.97
C ILE A 56 2.83 -12.57 -7.89
N GLU A 57 3.25 -13.82 -8.06
CA GLU A 57 3.07 -14.89 -7.08
C GLU A 57 4.40 -15.54 -6.73
N ALA A 58 4.60 -15.83 -5.45
CA ALA A 58 5.75 -16.55 -4.94
C ALA A 58 5.37 -17.32 -3.68
N ASN A 59 6.21 -18.26 -3.25
CA ASN A 59 6.12 -18.87 -1.93
C ASN A 59 7.19 -18.25 -1.02
N ILE A 60 6.95 -18.30 0.27
CA ILE A 60 7.96 -17.91 1.26
C ILE A 60 9.27 -18.68 1.02
N GLY A 61 10.37 -17.96 0.94
CA GLY A 61 11.70 -18.51 0.65
C GLY A 61 12.08 -18.47 -0.84
N ASP A 62 11.15 -18.21 -1.75
CA ASP A 62 11.45 -18.14 -3.17
C ASP A 62 12.33 -16.91 -3.51
N ARG A 63 13.18 -17.11 -4.50
CA ARG A 63 13.94 -16.04 -5.14
C ARG A 63 13.13 -15.46 -6.30
N VAL A 64 12.79 -14.19 -6.22
CA VAL A 64 12.07 -13.48 -7.28
C VAL A 64 13.04 -12.69 -8.12
N VAL A 65 12.96 -12.90 -9.45
CA VAL A 65 13.78 -12.19 -10.45
C VAL A 65 12.84 -11.52 -11.45
N ILE A 66 12.87 -10.18 -11.51
CA ILE A 66 12.02 -9.39 -12.39
C ILE A 66 12.89 -8.56 -13.31
N ASN A 67 12.93 -8.91 -14.59
CA ASN A 67 13.62 -8.16 -15.63
C ASN A 67 12.68 -7.06 -16.13
N VAL A 68 12.96 -5.82 -15.81
CA VAL A 68 12.16 -4.66 -16.24
C VAL A 68 12.82 -4.01 -17.44
N ASN A 69 12.08 -3.89 -18.53
CA ASN A 69 12.47 -3.15 -19.74
C ASN A 69 11.55 -1.94 -19.89
N ASN A 70 12.07 -0.74 -19.75
CA ASN A 70 11.30 0.48 -19.93
C ASN A 70 11.12 0.80 -21.42
N GLN A 71 9.91 0.56 -21.93
CA GLN A 71 9.51 0.84 -23.31
C GLN A 71 8.52 2.01 -23.42
N LEU A 72 8.42 2.86 -22.40
CA LEU A 72 7.52 4.02 -22.41
C LEU A 72 7.92 5.09 -23.44
N GLY A 73 9.20 5.15 -23.77
CA GLY A 73 9.73 6.07 -24.79
C GLY A 73 9.90 7.50 -24.30
N ASN A 74 9.05 8.00 -23.43
CA ASN A 74 9.01 9.40 -22.98
C ASN A 74 9.11 9.59 -21.46
N GLN A 75 9.06 8.51 -20.67
CA GLN A 75 9.10 8.56 -19.20
C GLN A 75 10.08 7.53 -18.66
N SER A 76 10.84 7.90 -17.61
CA SER A 76 11.57 6.96 -16.78
C SER A 76 10.60 6.23 -15.86
N THR A 77 11.04 5.14 -15.22
CA THR A 77 10.21 4.37 -14.30
C THR A 77 11.06 3.71 -13.21
N SER A 78 10.41 3.10 -12.24
CA SER A 78 10.98 2.16 -11.26
C SER A 78 9.87 1.23 -10.79
N LEU A 79 10.21 0.16 -10.05
CA LEU A 79 9.22 -0.65 -9.34
C LEU A 79 9.60 -0.75 -7.87
N HIS A 80 8.63 -0.49 -7.00
CA HIS A 80 8.68 -0.78 -5.58
C HIS A 80 7.78 -1.97 -5.26
N PHE A 81 8.20 -2.79 -4.29
CA PHE A 81 7.47 -3.97 -3.82
C PHE A 81 6.95 -3.69 -2.43
N HIS A 82 5.81 -3.00 -2.39
CA HIS A 82 5.23 -2.42 -1.18
C HIS A 82 4.93 -3.47 -0.11
N GLY A 83 5.50 -3.27 1.06
CA GLY A 83 5.41 -4.17 2.21
C GLY A 83 6.47 -5.27 2.25
N ILE A 84 7.24 -5.48 1.17
CA ILE A 84 8.35 -6.42 1.18
C ILE A 84 9.55 -5.79 1.89
N TYR A 85 10.06 -6.45 2.93
CA TYR A 85 11.13 -5.88 3.79
C TYR A 85 12.47 -5.73 3.08
N GLN A 86 12.71 -6.42 1.99
CA GLN A 86 13.98 -6.38 1.26
C GLN A 86 15.20 -6.63 2.19
N ASN A 87 15.04 -7.47 3.22
CA ASN A 87 16.09 -7.74 4.18
C ASN A 87 17.29 -8.41 3.48
N GLY A 88 18.45 -7.73 3.50
CA GLY A 88 19.64 -8.13 2.77
C GLY A 88 19.64 -7.75 1.27
N SER A 89 18.57 -7.15 0.78
CA SER A 89 18.40 -6.72 -0.63
C SER A 89 17.78 -5.33 -0.77
N THR A 90 18.01 -4.42 0.17
CA THR A 90 17.41 -3.08 0.20
C THR A 90 17.70 -2.23 -1.04
N HIS A 91 18.77 -2.53 -1.79
CA HIS A 91 19.05 -1.94 -3.10
C HIS A 91 18.04 -2.40 -4.20
N MET A 92 17.15 -3.33 -3.88
CA MET A 92 16.06 -3.80 -4.75
C MET A 92 14.67 -3.25 -4.33
N ASP A 93 14.63 -2.32 -3.38
CA ASP A 93 13.39 -1.76 -2.86
C ASP A 93 12.64 -0.87 -3.88
N GLY A 94 13.38 -0.12 -4.70
CA GLY A 94 12.81 0.56 -5.87
C GLY A 94 12.61 2.06 -5.80
N PRO A 95 12.48 2.74 -4.63
CA PRO A 95 12.28 4.18 -4.56
C PRO A 95 13.42 4.96 -5.22
N VAL A 96 13.05 5.81 -6.18
CA VAL A 96 14.00 6.68 -6.88
C VAL A 96 14.54 7.76 -5.92
N GLY A 97 15.85 7.99 -5.98
CA GLY A 97 16.54 8.93 -5.07
C GLY A 97 16.83 8.35 -3.69
N VAL A 98 16.31 7.17 -3.35
CA VAL A 98 16.57 6.46 -2.09
C VAL A 98 17.43 5.23 -2.34
N SER A 99 16.87 4.17 -2.93
CA SER A 99 17.57 2.91 -3.16
C SER A 99 18.21 2.80 -4.56
N GLN A 100 17.73 3.57 -5.52
CA GLN A 100 18.18 3.49 -6.92
C GLN A 100 17.96 4.79 -7.71
N CYS A 101 18.55 4.85 -8.91
CA CYS A 101 18.18 5.80 -9.94
C CYS A 101 16.96 5.27 -10.72
N GLN A 102 16.23 6.18 -11.37
CA GLN A 102 15.16 5.80 -12.30
C GLN A 102 15.72 4.94 -13.46
N ILE A 103 14.88 4.09 -14.04
CA ILE A 103 15.16 3.33 -15.26
C ILE A 103 14.76 4.19 -16.46
N PRO A 104 15.70 4.74 -17.23
CA PRO A 104 15.38 5.61 -18.38
C PRO A 104 14.67 4.84 -19.50
N PRO A 105 13.97 5.54 -20.42
CA PRO A 105 13.41 4.91 -21.62
C PRO A 105 14.46 4.16 -22.44
N GLY A 106 14.14 2.93 -22.84
CA GLY A 106 15.02 2.05 -23.62
C GLY A 106 16.08 1.31 -22.79
N TYR A 107 16.09 1.50 -21.46
CA TYR A 107 16.99 0.79 -20.55
C TYR A 107 16.24 -0.25 -19.73
N SER A 108 17.03 -1.15 -19.13
CA SER A 108 16.53 -2.26 -18.33
C SER A 108 17.14 -2.26 -16.93
N PHE A 109 16.41 -2.83 -15.98
CA PHE A 109 16.88 -3.13 -14.62
C PHE A 109 16.37 -4.49 -14.19
N THR A 110 17.16 -5.25 -13.44
CA THR A 110 16.74 -6.55 -12.90
C THR A 110 16.63 -6.46 -11.39
N TYR A 111 15.40 -6.56 -10.88
CA TYR A 111 15.14 -6.77 -9.46
C TYR A 111 15.36 -8.25 -9.13
N ASN A 112 16.06 -8.53 -8.03
CA ASN A 112 16.46 -9.87 -7.67
C ASN A 112 16.62 -10.00 -6.16
N PHE A 113 15.65 -10.59 -5.51
CA PHE A 113 15.59 -10.70 -4.06
C PHE A 113 14.90 -12.00 -3.62
N THR A 114 15.08 -12.37 -2.35
CA THR A 114 14.39 -13.51 -1.73
C THR A 114 13.29 -13.01 -0.84
N ILE A 115 12.08 -13.56 -0.99
CA ILE A 115 10.94 -13.21 -0.15
C ILE A 115 10.89 -14.14 1.07
N ASN A 116 11.09 -13.57 2.27
CA ASN A 116 11.10 -14.31 3.52
C ASN A 116 9.89 -14.05 4.41
N GLN A 117 8.87 -13.42 3.88
CA GLN A 117 7.62 -13.06 4.57
C GLN A 117 6.42 -13.45 3.71
N PRO A 118 5.41 -14.13 4.28
CA PRO A 118 4.18 -14.45 3.55
C PRO A 118 3.19 -13.30 3.63
N GLY A 119 2.16 -13.32 2.79
CA GLY A 119 1.03 -12.39 2.91
C GLY A 119 0.63 -11.70 1.62
N THR A 120 -0.14 -10.64 1.80
CA THR A 120 -0.74 -9.85 0.73
C THR A 120 0.00 -8.53 0.58
N TYR A 121 0.59 -8.34 -0.58
CA TYR A 121 1.43 -7.21 -0.95
C TYR A 121 1.04 -6.70 -2.33
N TRP A 122 1.66 -5.61 -2.78
CA TRP A 122 1.49 -5.10 -4.13
C TRP A 122 2.79 -4.53 -4.68
N TYR A 123 2.85 -4.26 -5.95
CA TYR A 123 3.99 -3.61 -6.57
C TYR A 123 3.53 -2.49 -7.47
N HIS A 124 4.31 -1.43 -7.52
CA HIS A 124 3.94 -0.24 -8.28
C HIS A 124 5.15 0.60 -8.69
N SER A 125 4.93 1.51 -9.62
CA SER A 125 5.95 2.53 -9.90
C SER A 125 6.15 3.44 -8.70
N HIS A 126 7.40 3.70 -8.36
CA HIS A 126 7.79 4.67 -7.34
C HIS A 126 8.53 5.84 -7.99
N HIS A 127 7.94 6.40 -9.04
CA HIS A 127 8.49 7.50 -9.83
C HIS A 127 7.37 8.34 -10.42
N ASN A 128 7.38 9.66 -10.13
CA ASN A 128 6.50 10.69 -10.72
C ASN A 128 5.01 10.30 -10.74
N ALA A 129 4.51 9.75 -9.65
CA ALA A 129 3.11 9.33 -9.52
C ALA A 129 2.57 8.48 -10.71
N GLN A 130 3.39 7.59 -11.26
CA GLN A 130 2.99 6.74 -12.39
C GLN A 130 1.99 5.63 -12.02
N TYR A 131 1.92 5.22 -10.75
CA TYR A 131 1.05 4.10 -10.36
C TYR A 131 -0.45 4.42 -10.54
N PRO A 132 -0.97 5.65 -10.32
CA PRO A 132 -2.34 6.00 -10.69
C PRO A 132 -2.60 5.95 -12.19
N ASP A 133 -1.54 6.07 -13.01
CA ASP A 133 -1.64 5.89 -14.46
C ASP A 133 -1.59 4.41 -14.89
N GLY A 134 -1.63 3.47 -13.94
CA GLY A 134 -1.85 2.04 -14.21
C GLY A 134 -0.72 1.11 -13.81
N LEU A 135 0.49 1.59 -13.48
CA LEU A 135 1.62 0.71 -13.10
C LEU A 135 1.53 0.31 -11.62
N ARG A 136 0.51 -0.50 -11.30
CA ARG A 136 0.20 -1.00 -9.97
C ARG A 136 -0.48 -2.37 -10.05
N GLY A 137 -0.10 -3.33 -9.23
CA GLY A 137 -0.66 -4.68 -9.26
C GLY A 137 -0.36 -5.51 -8.02
N PRO A 138 -1.11 -6.58 -7.76
CA PRO A 138 -0.94 -7.40 -6.57
C PRO A 138 0.34 -8.26 -6.61
N LEU A 139 0.90 -8.49 -5.41
CA LEU A 139 1.98 -9.42 -5.15
C LEU A 139 1.55 -10.32 -3.99
N ILE A 140 1.42 -11.62 -4.23
CA ILE A 140 0.95 -12.58 -3.24
C ILE A 140 2.06 -13.56 -2.90
N VAL A 141 2.32 -13.72 -1.60
CA VAL A 141 3.32 -14.67 -1.10
C VAL A 141 2.62 -15.75 -0.28
N HIS A 142 2.65 -16.96 -0.79
CA HIS A 142 2.00 -18.10 -0.16
C HIS A 142 2.84 -18.69 0.98
N ASP A 143 2.16 -19.11 2.04
CA ASP A 143 2.74 -19.76 3.21
C ASP A 143 2.16 -21.17 3.41
N PRO A 144 2.97 -22.23 3.32
CA PRO A 144 2.50 -23.57 3.61
C PRO A 144 2.12 -23.78 5.10
N LYS A 145 2.46 -22.83 5.98
CA LYS A 145 2.12 -22.82 7.40
C LYS A 145 1.05 -21.79 7.75
N PHE A 146 0.30 -21.31 6.77
CA PHE A 146 -0.78 -20.35 6.99
C PHE A 146 -1.75 -20.83 8.09
N PRO A 147 -2.02 -20.04 9.14
CA PRO A 147 -2.78 -20.49 10.29
C PRO A 147 -4.18 -21.03 9.99
N TYR A 148 -4.84 -20.44 9.00
CA TYR A 148 -6.21 -20.76 8.61
C TYR A 148 -6.30 -21.69 7.39
N GLN A 149 -5.21 -22.33 6.97
CA GLN A 149 -5.12 -23.18 5.76
C GLN A 149 -6.24 -24.22 5.65
N LYS A 150 -6.69 -24.76 6.77
CA LYS A 150 -7.72 -25.81 6.81
C LYS A 150 -9.15 -25.28 6.66
N GLU A 151 -9.33 -23.98 6.81
CA GLU A 151 -10.64 -23.33 6.71
C GLU A 151 -10.90 -22.80 5.30
N VAL A 152 -9.86 -22.64 4.46
CA VAL A 152 -9.95 -22.02 3.15
C VAL A 152 -10.21 -23.07 2.07
N ASP A 153 -11.32 -22.94 1.35
CA ASP A 153 -11.61 -23.72 0.14
C ASP A 153 -11.05 -23.01 -1.11
N HIS A 154 -11.14 -21.69 -1.17
CA HIS A 154 -10.71 -20.86 -2.32
C HIS A 154 -10.07 -19.56 -1.88
N GLU A 155 -9.19 -19.03 -2.72
CA GLU A 155 -8.53 -17.74 -2.53
C GLU A 155 -8.86 -16.80 -3.68
N LEU A 156 -9.13 -15.53 -3.37
CA LEU A 156 -9.49 -14.48 -4.33
C LEU A 156 -8.70 -13.21 -4.00
N VAL A 157 -8.27 -12.51 -5.03
CA VAL A 157 -7.66 -11.19 -4.90
C VAL A 157 -8.67 -10.14 -5.36
N LEU A 158 -8.89 -9.13 -4.52
CA LEU A 158 -9.77 -8.00 -4.79
C LEU A 158 -8.95 -6.71 -4.67
N THR A 159 -8.64 -6.08 -5.79
CA THR A 159 -8.01 -4.76 -5.79
C THR A 159 -9.07 -3.68 -5.82
N LEU A 160 -8.84 -2.64 -5.04
CA LEU A 160 -9.62 -1.40 -5.01
C LEU A 160 -8.75 -0.29 -5.56
N SER A 161 -9.32 0.59 -6.34
CA SER A 161 -8.57 1.72 -6.85
C SER A 161 -9.48 2.89 -7.21
N ASP A 162 -8.92 4.08 -7.13
CA ASP A 162 -9.46 5.28 -7.74
C ASP A 162 -9.01 5.41 -9.20
N TRP A 163 -9.84 6.01 -10.01
CA TRP A 163 -9.61 6.19 -11.43
C TRP A 163 -9.71 7.65 -11.84
N TYR A 164 -8.66 8.14 -12.51
CA TYR A 164 -8.59 9.50 -13.06
C TYR A 164 -8.74 9.43 -14.57
N HIS A 165 -9.47 10.38 -15.15
CA HIS A 165 -9.62 10.48 -16.61
C HIS A 165 -8.40 11.11 -17.28
N ASP A 166 -7.71 12.02 -16.59
CA ASP A 166 -6.45 12.60 -17.04
C ASP A 166 -5.25 11.84 -16.46
N GLN A 167 -4.13 11.84 -17.17
CA GLN A 167 -2.86 11.29 -16.69
C GLN A 167 -2.24 12.19 -15.62
N MET A 168 -1.47 11.59 -14.71
CA MET A 168 -0.77 12.34 -13.65
C MET A 168 0.17 13.41 -14.21
N ALA A 169 0.81 13.17 -15.33
CA ALA A 169 1.62 14.18 -16.01
C ALA A 169 0.85 15.48 -16.38
N THR A 170 -0.48 15.40 -16.50
CA THR A 170 -1.37 16.55 -16.70
C THR A 170 -1.87 17.10 -15.37
N LEU A 171 -2.24 16.24 -14.42
CA LEU A 171 -2.85 16.62 -13.14
C LEU A 171 -1.86 17.30 -12.20
N LEU A 172 -0.65 16.74 -12.04
CA LEU A 172 0.35 17.27 -11.10
C LEU A 172 0.71 18.73 -11.34
N PRO A 173 0.98 19.20 -12.58
CA PRO A 173 1.25 20.62 -12.83
C PRO A 173 0.08 21.56 -12.52
N THR A 174 -1.16 21.06 -12.51
CA THR A 174 -2.34 21.85 -12.14
C THR A 174 -2.60 21.83 -10.64
N PHE A 175 -2.20 20.78 -9.97
CA PHE A 175 -2.30 20.60 -8.52
C PHE A 175 -1.25 21.45 -7.80
N LEU A 176 0.05 21.24 -8.10
CA LEU A 176 1.18 21.91 -7.44
C LEU A 176 1.46 23.27 -8.11
N THR A 177 0.49 24.18 -8.09
CA THR A 177 0.58 25.49 -8.74
C THR A 177 -0.01 26.60 -7.88
N LYS A 178 0.51 27.81 -8.05
CA LYS A 178 -0.04 29.02 -7.40
C LYS A 178 -1.51 29.32 -7.74
N ASN A 179 -2.05 28.70 -8.78
CA ASN A 179 -3.47 28.81 -9.15
C ASN A 179 -4.37 27.88 -8.33
N ASN A 180 -3.78 26.98 -7.55
CA ASN A 180 -4.43 26.10 -6.59
C ASN A 180 -3.86 26.38 -5.17
N PRO A 181 -4.13 27.55 -4.59
CA PRO A 181 -3.46 27.98 -3.36
C PRO A 181 -3.93 27.21 -2.11
N THR A 182 -5.07 26.55 -2.16
CA THR A 182 -5.57 25.67 -1.09
C THR A 182 -4.91 24.31 -1.08
N GLY A 183 -4.27 23.93 -2.22
CA GLY A 183 -3.69 22.59 -2.38
C GLY A 183 -4.70 21.49 -2.59
N ALA A 184 -5.93 21.84 -3.04
CA ALA A 184 -6.96 20.87 -3.34
C ALA A 184 -6.44 19.78 -4.29
N GLU A 185 -6.49 18.53 -3.89
CA GLU A 185 -6.04 17.39 -4.68
C GLU A 185 -6.97 17.13 -5.86
N PRO A 186 -6.43 16.59 -6.96
CA PRO A 186 -7.26 16.15 -8.07
C PRO A 186 -8.25 15.07 -7.62
N VAL A 187 -9.54 15.31 -7.77
CA VAL A 187 -10.60 14.36 -7.40
C VAL A 187 -10.68 13.27 -8.47
N PRO A 188 -10.62 11.98 -8.09
CA PRO A 188 -10.83 10.88 -9.02
C PRO A 188 -12.23 10.91 -9.62
N LYS A 189 -12.45 10.23 -10.73
CA LYS A 189 -13.73 10.20 -11.45
C LYS A 189 -14.56 8.97 -11.18
N ALA A 190 -13.94 7.88 -10.72
CA ALA A 190 -14.61 6.63 -10.42
C ALA A 190 -13.83 5.76 -9.45
N VAL A 191 -14.53 4.84 -8.80
CA VAL A 191 -13.97 3.70 -8.06
C VAL A 191 -13.93 2.49 -8.98
N LEU A 192 -12.87 1.68 -8.84
CA LEU A 192 -12.76 0.40 -9.54
C LEU A 192 -12.52 -0.74 -8.53
N MET A 193 -13.13 -1.88 -8.81
CA MET A 193 -12.81 -3.17 -8.18
C MET A 193 -12.21 -4.11 -9.24
N ASN A 194 -11.02 -4.67 -8.98
CA ASN A 194 -10.26 -5.44 -9.97
C ASN A 194 -10.14 -4.71 -11.32
N GLU A 195 -9.90 -3.38 -11.22
CA GLU A 195 -9.74 -2.46 -12.35
C GLU A 195 -10.95 -2.48 -13.32
N THR A 196 -12.17 -2.63 -12.78
CA THR A 196 -13.43 -2.56 -13.54
C THR A 196 -14.58 -2.06 -12.64
N GLN A 197 -15.65 -1.54 -13.25
CA GLN A 197 -16.92 -1.25 -12.57
C GLN A 197 -17.96 -2.36 -12.73
N ASN A 198 -17.62 -3.47 -13.37
CA ASN A 198 -18.56 -4.55 -13.67
C ASN A 198 -18.08 -5.90 -13.08
N LEU A 199 -17.62 -5.89 -11.83
CA LEU A 199 -17.10 -7.07 -11.17
C LEU A 199 -18.21 -8.06 -10.81
N THR A 200 -18.06 -9.32 -11.21
CA THR A 200 -18.87 -10.44 -10.73
C THR A 200 -17.95 -11.56 -10.26
N ILE A 201 -18.14 -12.03 -9.04
CA ILE A 201 -17.39 -13.13 -8.45
C ILE A 201 -18.33 -14.33 -8.27
N SER A 202 -18.14 -15.36 -9.07
CA SER A 202 -18.92 -16.58 -8.92
C SER A 202 -18.43 -17.40 -7.72
N VAL A 203 -19.37 -17.83 -6.89
CA VAL A 203 -19.06 -18.61 -5.68
C VAL A 203 -19.90 -19.88 -5.62
N GLU A 204 -19.34 -20.89 -4.94
CA GLU A 204 -20.02 -22.11 -4.59
C GLU A 204 -20.67 -21.98 -3.20
N PRO A 205 -21.85 -22.61 -2.94
CA PRO A 205 -22.48 -22.56 -1.63
C PRO A 205 -21.69 -23.36 -0.58
N ASN A 206 -21.78 -22.95 0.68
CA ASN A 206 -21.13 -23.59 1.83
C ASN A 206 -19.60 -23.75 1.65
N LYS A 207 -18.96 -22.76 1.04
CA LYS A 207 -17.51 -22.68 0.87
C LYS A 207 -16.95 -21.49 1.60
N THR A 208 -15.74 -21.61 2.09
CA THR A 208 -15.01 -20.51 2.70
C THR A 208 -13.99 -19.95 1.71
N TYR A 209 -14.15 -18.70 1.38
CA TYR A 209 -13.27 -17.94 0.49
C TYR A 209 -12.37 -17.03 1.32
N MET A 210 -11.07 -17.07 1.04
CA MET A 210 -10.15 -16.05 1.51
C MET A 210 -10.10 -14.91 0.49
N PHE A 211 -10.56 -13.75 0.89
CA PHE A 211 -10.43 -12.53 0.10
C PHE A 211 -9.16 -11.80 0.54
N ARG A 212 -8.27 -11.54 -0.39
CA ARG A 212 -7.13 -10.63 -0.23
C ARG A 212 -7.49 -9.30 -0.84
N VAL A 213 -7.79 -8.32 -0.02
CA VAL A 213 -8.23 -6.99 -0.45
C VAL A 213 -7.09 -6.00 -0.34
N LEU A 214 -6.82 -5.29 -1.43
CA LEU A 214 -5.75 -4.32 -1.53
C LEU A 214 -6.29 -2.99 -2.04
N ASN A 215 -6.08 -1.89 -1.32
CA ASN A 215 -6.28 -0.58 -1.90
C ASN A 215 -4.99 -0.14 -2.61
N ILE A 216 -4.98 -0.29 -3.94
CA ILE A 216 -3.89 0.12 -4.82
C ILE A 216 -4.18 1.48 -5.48
N GLY A 217 -5.16 2.20 -4.95
CA GLY A 217 -5.51 3.56 -5.35
C GLY A 217 -4.47 4.60 -4.96
N ALA A 218 -4.63 5.80 -5.48
CA ALA A 218 -3.70 6.89 -5.26
C ALA A 218 -4.12 7.83 -4.13
N PHE A 219 -5.40 8.01 -3.88
CA PHE A 219 -5.89 9.05 -2.99
C PHE A 219 -6.95 8.55 -2.01
N ALA A 220 -8.06 7.98 -2.50
CA ALA A 220 -9.20 7.72 -1.66
C ALA A 220 -9.05 6.48 -0.78
N GLY A 221 -9.29 6.61 0.52
CA GLY A 221 -9.64 5.49 1.37
C GLY A 221 -10.94 4.84 0.89
N GLN A 222 -11.11 3.55 1.15
CA GLN A 222 -12.25 2.77 0.68
C GLN A 222 -12.95 2.07 1.84
N TYR A 223 -14.25 2.31 1.97
CA TYR A 223 -15.12 1.48 2.81
C TYR A 223 -15.59 0.28 2.00
N VAL A 224 -15.44 -0.93 2.54
CA VAL A 224 -15.79 -2.17 1.85
C VAL A 224 -16.68 -3.02 2.70
N TRP A 225 -17.79 -3.52 2.11
CA TRP A 225 -18.67 -4.51 2.74
C TRP A 225 -19.30 -5.43 1.70
N ILE A 226 -19.80 -6.56 2.17
CA ILE A 226 -20.49 -7.56 1.35
C ILE A 226 -21.85 -7.83 1.99
N GLU A 227 -22.91 -7.42 1.34
CA GLU A 227 -24.24 -7.53 1.90
C GLU A 227 -24.60 -8.96 2.30
N GLY A 228 -25.21 -9.08 3.48
CA GLY A 228 -25.65 -10.34 4.04
C GLY A 228 -24.54 -11.32 4.42
N HIS A 229 -23.26 -10.92 4.42
CA HIS A 229 -22.13 -11.75 4.82
C HIS A 229 -21.27 -11.01 5.82
N THR A 230 -20.77 -11.75 6.82
CA THR A 230 -19.78 -11.26 7.78
C THR A 230 -18.38 -11.59 7.30
N MET A 231 -17.49 -10.63 7.37
CA MET A 231 -16.06 -10.79 7.06
C MET A 231 -15.32 -11.16 8.35
N ARG A 232 -14.48 -12.20 8.31
CA ARG A 232 -13.59 -12.56 9.40
C ARG A 232 -12.17 -12.16 9.05
N ILE A 233 -11.70 -11.02 9.54
CA ILE A 233 -10.35 -10.49 9.28
C ILE A 233 -9.32 -11.44 9.86
N ILE A 234 -8.28 -11.80 9.09
CA ILE A 234 -7.24 -12.77 9.46
C ILE A 234 -5.82 -12.30 9.13
N GLU A 235 -5.69 -11.20 8.41
CA GLU A 235 -4.40 -10.63 8.01
C GLU A 235 -4.56 -9.14 7.70
N VAL A 236 -3.60 -8.33 8.10
CA VAL A 236 -3.41 -6.95 7.66
C VAL A 236 -1.96 -6.72 7.28
N ASP A 237 -1.70 -6.12 6.10
CA ASP A 237 -0.37 -5.76 5.59
C ASP A 237 0.67 -6.90 5.72
N GLY A 238 0.26 -8.16 5.46
CA GLY A 238 1.13 -9.33 5.56
C GLY A 238 1.31 -9.90 6.99
N ILE A 239 0.66 -9.33 7.98
CA ILE A 239 0.68 -9.83 9.37
C ILE A 239 -0.62 -10.59 9.66
N TYR A 240 -0.50 -11.87 9.99
CA TYR A 240 -1.64 -12.68 10.41
C TYR A 240 -2.18 -12.20 11.75
N THR A 241 -3.51 -12.20 11.89
CA THR A 241 -4.22 -11.80 13.10
C THR A 241 -5.06 -12.96 13.66
N GLU A 242 -5.43 -12.90 14.92
CA GLU A 242 -6.59 -13.65 15.41
C GLU A 242 -7.81 -13.19 14.61
N ALA A 243 -8.73 -14.12 14.34
CA ALA A 243 -9.88 -13.80 13.51
C ALA A 243 -10.81 -12.80 14.22
N ALA A 244 -11.12 -11.69 13.57
CA ALA A 244 -12.04 -10.66 14.05
C ALA A 244 -13.19 -10.49 13.07
N GLU A 245 -14.43 -10.48 13.58
CA GLU A 245 -15.63 -10.29 12.74
C GLU A 245 -15.85 -8.81 12.43
N ALA A 246 -16.15 -8.52 11.18
CA ALA A 246 -16.43 -7.19 10.68
C ALA A 246 -17.57 -7.22 9.66
N GLU A 247 -18.48 -6.26 9.76
CA GLU A 247 -19.51 -6.02 8.75
C GLU A 247 -19.02 -5.06 7.66
N MET A 248 -18.06 -4.20 7.99
CA MET A 248 -17.42 -3.24 7.11
C MET A 248 -15.95 -3.06 7.50
N VAL A 249 -15.09 -2.84 6.52
CA VAL A 249 -13.68 -2.46 6.74
C VAL A 249 -13.36 -1.16 6.03
N TYR A 250 -12.47 -0.36 6.61
CA TYR A 250 -11.87 0.81 5.97
C TYR A 250 -10.44 0.46 5.55
N ILE A 251 -10.10 0.75 4.31
CA ILE A 251 -8.80 0.42 3.72
C ILE A 251 -8.26 1.68 3.05
N ALA A 252 -7.33 2.37 3.67
CA ALA A 252 -6.66 3.51 3.04
C ALA A 252 -5.77 3.06 1.89
N ALA A 253 -5.34 4.01 1.06
CA ALA A 253 -4.35 3.74 0.02
C ALA A 253 -3.13 3.00 0.60
N ALA A 254 -2.64 2.01 -0.12
CA ALA A 254 -1.55 1.12 0.25
C ALA A 254 -1.85 0.05 1.32
N GLN A 255 -2.93 0.15 2.08
CA GLN A 255 -3.32 -0.85 3.05
C GLN A 255 -3.86 -2.13 2.39
N ARG A 256 -3.68 -3.27 3.09
CA ARG A 256 -4.22 -4.57 2.69
C ARG A 256 -4.93 -5.21 3.88
N VAL A 257 -6.02 -5.87 3.59
CA VAL A 257 -6.79 -6.65 4.56
C VAL A 257 -7.17 -7.96 3.92
N SER A 258 -6.87 -9.08 4.57
CA SER A 258 -7.41 -10.38 4.13
C SER A 258 -8.44 -10.89 5.14
N PHE A 259 -9.56 -11.39 4.62
CA PHE A 259 -10.61 -11.95 5.45
C PHE A 259 -11.16 -13.26 4.88
N LEU A 260 -11.72 -14.07 5.75
CA LEU A 260 -12.51 -15.25 5.39
C LEU A 260 -13.98 -14.88 5.29
N LEU A 261 -14.63 -15.37 4.24
CA LEU A 261 -16.05 -15.24 4.00
C LEU A 261 -16.61 -16.63 3.71
N THR A 262 -17.54 -17.09 4.55
CA THR A 262 -18.26 -18.35 4.30
C THR A 262 -19.54 -18.06 3.55
N THR A 263 -19.68 -18.67 2.39
CA THR A 263 -20.85 -18.52 1.54
C THR A 263 -22.08 -19.21 2.11
N LYS A 264 -23.24 -18.68 1.77
CA LYS A 264 -24.54 -19.23 2.21
C LYS A 264 -24.83 -20.59 1.56
N ASN A 265 -25.74 -21.34 2.16
CA ASN A 265 -26.24 -22.59 1.59
C ASN A 265 -27.38 -22.38 0.57
N ASP A 266 -28.04 -21.22 0.60
CA ASP A 266 -29.08 -20.84 -0.34
C ASP A 266 -28.45 -20.14 -1.56
N THR A 267 -28.75 -20.66 -2.75
CA THR A 267 -28.27 -20.16 -4.03
C THR A 267 -29.30 -19.34 -4.81
N SER A 268 -30.41 -18.95 -4.17
CA SER A 268 -31.51 -18.24 -4.84
C SER A 268 -31.27 -16.78 -5.12
N ALA A 269 -30.26 -16.18 -4.48
CA ALA A 269 -29.95 -14.75 -4.58
C ALA A 269 -28.46 -14.48 -4.77
N ASN A 270 -28.16 -13.37 -5.44
CA ASN A 270 -26.81 -12.78 -5.51
C ASN A 270 -26.71 -11.64 -4.52
N PHE A 271 -25.48 -11.28 -4.10
CA PHE A 271 -25.27 -10.27 -3.06
C PHE A 271 -24.30 -9.18 -3.55
N PRO A 272 -24.63 -7.91 -3.31
CA PRO A 272 -23.71 -6.81 -3.61
C PRO A 272 -22.41 -6.90 -2.81
N ILE A 273 -21.33 -6.57 -3.50
CA ILE A 273 -20.03 -6.21 -2.92
C ILE A 273 -19.85 -4.73 -3.19
N ILE A 274 -19.70 -3.92 -2.16
CA ILE A 274 -19.61 -2.47 -2.31
C ILE A 274 -18.21 -1.99 -1.93
N SER A 275 -17.68 -1.08 -2.72
CA SER A 275 -16.57 -0.22 -2.34
C SER A 275 -16.98 1.22 -2.50
N SER A 276 -16.82 2.02 -1.44
CA SER A 276 -17.18 3.43 -1.39
C SER A 276 -15.97 4.28 -1.03
N MET A 277 -15.65 5.28 -1.84
CA MET A 277 -14.57 6.23 -1.53
C MET A 277 -14.92 7.06 -0.29
N ASP A 278 -13.92 7.29 0.53
CA ASP A 278 -13.99 8.27 1.61
C ASP A 278 -14.02 9.69 1.02
N THR A 279 -15.19 10.26 0.95
CA THR A 279 -15.40 11.59 0.36
C THR A 279 -15.01 12.72 1.30
N THR A 280 -14.71 12.45 2.57
CA THR A 280 -14.23 13.47 3.53
C THR A 280 -12.82 13.97 3.19
N LEU A 281 -12.09 13.23 2.35
CA LEU A 281 -10.77 13.60 1.85
C LEU A 281 -10.81 14.64 0.70
N PHE A 282 -11.99 14.95 0.16
CA PHE A 282 -12.10 15.79 -1.02
C PHE A 282 -12.47 17.23 -0.63
N ASP A 283 -11.61 18.19 -0.89
CA ASP A 283 -11.91 19.62 -0.70
C ASP A 283 -13.17 20.06 -1.46
N THR A 284 -13.45 19.43 -2.58
CA THR A 284 -14.64 19.63 -3.37
C THR A 284 -15.19 18.32 -3.85
N LEU A 285 -16.45 18.04 -3.51
CA LEU A 285 -17.18 16.87 -4.00
C LEU A 285 -17.94 17.24 -5.27
N PRO A 286 -17.54 16.78 -6.47
CA PRO A 286 -18.29 17.02 -7.71
C PRO A 286 -19.69 16.36 -7.63
N GLU A 287 -20.71 17.07 -8.11
CA GLU A 287 -22.10 16.59 -8.10
C GLU A 287 -22.30 15.31 -8.93
N ASP A 288 -21.45 15.08 -9.94
CA ASP A 288 -21.48 13.94 -10.86
C ASP A 288 -20.53 12.81 -10.47
N LEU A 289 -19.84 12.92 -9.33
CA LEU A 289 -18.92 11.90 -8.87
C LEU A 289 -19.65 10.64 -8.41
N ASN A 290 -19.41 9.53 -9.09
CA ASN A 290 -19.79 8.22 -8.60
C ASN A 290 -18.69 7.68 -7.65
N TYR A 291 -18.84 7.96 -6.35
CA TYR A 291 -17.91 7.50 -5.33
C TYR A 291 -18.16 6.05 -4.86
N ASN A 292 -19.18 5.39 -5.40
CA ASN A 292 -19.49 3.99 -5.12
C ASN A 292 -19.27 3.12 -6.35
N VAL A 293 -18.81 1.89 -6.12
CA VAL A 293 -18.86 0.81 -7.10
C VAL A 293 -19.50 -0.41 -6.48
N THR A 294 -20.40 -1.05 -7.23
CA THR A 294 -21.04 -2.29 -6.85
C THR A 294 -20.60 -3.41 -7.76
N GLY A 295 -20.02 -4.45 -7.17
CA GLY A 295 -19.84 -5.76 -7.79
C GLY A 295 -20.80 -6.77 -7.17
N TRP A 296 -20.75 -8.02 -7.58
CA TRP A 296 -21.65 -9.03 -7.07
C TRP A 296 -20.97 -10.35 -6.73
N LEU A 297 -21.28 -10.84 -5.54
CA LEU A 297 -21.04 -12.23 -5.16
C LEU A 297 -22.15 -13.05 -5.78
N THR A 298 -21.83 -13.86 -6.79
CA THR A 298 -22.79 -14.50 -7.69
C THR A 298 -22.94 -15.97 -7.35
N TYR A 299 -24.09 -16.34 -6.79
CA TYR A 299 -24.48 -17.73 -6.51
C TYR A 299 -25.23 -18.36 -7.69
N ASP A 300 -26.07 -17.57 -8.37
CA ASP A 300 -26.77 -17.99 -9.60
C ASP A 300 -26.65 -16.88 -10.66
N SER A 301 -26.01 -17.20 -11.76
CA SER A 301 -25.87 -16.28 -12.90
C SER A 301 -27.19 -15.92 -13.60
N LYS A 302 -28.28 -16.62 -13.27
CA LYS A 302 -29.62 -16.35 -13.79
C LYS A 302 -30.50 -15.55 -12.83
N ALA A 303 -30.10 -15.46 -11.56
CA ALA A 303 -30.78 -14.64 -10.59
C ALA A 303 -30.51 -13.15 -10.83
N ASN A 304 -31.36 -12.28 -10.30
CA ASN A 304 -31.16 -10.84 -10.40
C ASN A 304 -29.88 -10.41 -9.70
N PHE A 305 -29.27 -9.35 -10.19
CA PHE A 305 -28.23 -8.59 -9.52
C PHE A 305 -28.91 -7.44 -8.78
N PRO A 306 -29.07 -7.52 -7.45
CA PRO A 306 -29.78 -6.49 -6.71
C PRO A 306 -28.97 -5.20 -6.65
N ASP A 307 -29.65 -4.06 -6.57
CA ASP A 307 -29.01 -2.80 -6.22
C ASP A 307 -28.49 -2.88 -4.78
N ALA A 308 -27.38 -2.20 -4.52
CA ALA A 308 -26.85 -2.08 -3.17
C ALA A 308 -27.81 -1.30 -2.26
N ALA A 309 -27.92 -1.73 -1.01
CA ALA A 309 -28.70 -1.00 -0.02
C ALA A 309 -28.07 0.37 0.25
N ILE A 310 -28.91 1.38 0.45
CA ILE A 310 -28.48 2.68 0.98
C ILE A 310 -28.21 2.50 2.46
N ILE A 311 -27.02 2.86 2.90
CA ILE A 311 -26.65 2.89 4.31
C ILE A 311 -26.44 4.34 4.75
N ASP A 312 -26.95 4.68 5.93
CA ASP A 312 -26.92 6.05 6.44
C ASP A 312 -25.60 6.39 7.13
N GLU A 313 -24.90 5.40 7.68
CA GLU A 313 -23.65 5.56 8.42
C GLU A 313 -22.61 4.53 7.99
N LEU A 314 -21.38 5.00 7.79
CA LEU A 314 -20.20 4.16 7.54
C LEU A 314 -19.52 3.90 8.88
N ASN A 315 -19.62 2.68 9.39
CA ASN A 315 -19.05 2.27 10.68
C ASN A 315 -18.10 1.08 10.48
N PRO A 316 -16.86 1.30 10.03
CA PRO A 316 -15.91 0.24 9.80
C PRO A 316 -15.37 -0.33 11.12
N PHE A 317 -14.92 -1.59 11.07
CA PHE A 317 -14.16 -2.20 12.14
C PHE A 317 -12.88 -1.37 12.41
N ASP A 318 -12.60 -1.07 13.69
CA ASP A 318 -11.36 -0.38 14.07
C ASP A 318 -10.17 -1.37 13.97
N ASP A 319 -9.27 -1.12 13.04
CA ASP A 319 -8.10 -1.96 12.82
C ASP A 319 -7.09 -1.96 13.99
N MET A 320 -7.17 -0.97 14.91
CA MET A 320 -6.37 -0.96 16.14
C MET A 320 -6.78 -2.07 17.13
N ASP A 321 -7.98 -2.61 17.01
CA ASP A 321 -8.48 -3.74 17.85
C ASP A 321 -7.95 -5.11 17.39
N LEU A 322 -7.25 -5.17 16.26
CA LEU A 322 -6.71 -6.44 15.75
C LEU A 322 -5.53 -6.95 16.59
N VAL A 323 -5.56 -8.23 16.90
CA VAL A 323 -4.51 -8.89 17.67
C VAL A 323 -3.65 -9.75 16.74
N PRO A 324 -2.33 -9.50 16.62
CA PRO A 324 -1.43 -10.35 15.84
C PRO A 324 -1.48 -11.81 16.30
N TYR A 325 -1.52 -12.76 15.35
CA TYR A 325 -1.65 -14.18 15.63
C TYR A 325 -0.52 -14.74 16.51
N ASP A 326 0.70 -14.21 16.38
CA ASP A 326 1.86 -14.58 17.17
C ASP A 326 1.89 -13.93 18.58
N LYS A 327 0.95 -13.02 18.86
CA LYS A 327 0.83 -12.31 20.16
C LYS A 327 2.12 -11.63 20.61
N MET A 328 2.88 -11.09 19.65
CA MET A 328 4.08 -10.36 19.96
C MET A 328 3.78 -9.22 20.93
N LYS A 329 4.44 -9.26 22.08
CA LYS A 329 4.28 -8.22 23.10
C LYS A 329 4.80 -6.87 22.61
N LEU A 330 4.30 -5.81 23.24
CA LEU A 330 4.86 -4.48 23.08
C LEU A 330 6.38 -4.53 23.23
N LEU A 331 7.09 -3.95 22.26
CA LEU A 331 8.54 -3.80 22.33
C LEU A 331 8.93 -2.96 23.56
N PRO A 332 10.13 -3.14 24.12
CA PRO A 332 10.61 -2.33 25.24
C PRO A 332 10.53 -0.82 24.95
N GLU A 333 10.74 -0.01 26.02
CA GLU A 333 10.90 1.43 25.85
C GLU A 333 11.93 1.76 24.77
N PRO A 334 11.70 2.83 23.98
CA PRO A 334 12.53 3.12 22.82
C PRO A 334 13.93 3.63 23.23
N ASP A 335 14.94 3.16 22.50
CA ASP A 335 16.29 3.72 22.56
C ASP A 335 16.36 5.08 21.88
N GLN A 336 15.52 5.29 20.86
CA GLN A 336 15.42 6.55 20.11
C GLN A 336 13.95 6.87 19.82
N VAL A 337 13.58 8.14 20.02
CA VAL A 337 12.28 8.70 19.63
C VAL A 337 12.50 9.67 18.46
N VAL A 338 11.77 9.46 17.39
CA VAL A 338 11.67 10.37 16.25
C VAL A 338 10.29 10.99 16.27
N GLN A 339 10.21 12.30 16.39
CA GLN A 339 8.95 13.03 16.28
C GLN A 339 8.91 13.75 14.95
N LEU A 340 7.75 13.78 14.32
CA LEU A 340 7.50 14.42 13.04
C LEU A 340 6.16 15.13 13.08
N ASP A 341 6.15 16.38 12.70
CA ASP A 341 4.96 17.18 12.52
C ASP A 341 4.67 17.30 11.01
N ILE A 342 3.51 16.81 10.56
CA ILE A 342 3.06 16.96 9.18
C ILE A 342 2.22 18.23 9.07
N ILE A 343 2.61 19.09 8.13
CA ILE A 343 1.93 20.36 7.84
C ILE A 343 1.82 20.51 6.34
N MET A 344 0.66 20.98 5.86
CA MET A 344 0.48 21.46 4.50
C MET A 344 0.54 22.97 4.50
N ASP A 345 1.50 23.56 3.79
CA ASP A 345 1.71 25.01 3.72
C ASP A 345 2.47 25.40 2.43
N ASN A 346 2.79 26.64 2.25
CA ASN A 346 3.51 27.15 1.09
C ASN A 346 4.85 27.82 1.47
N LEU A 347 5.80 27.81 0.51
CA LEU A 347 7.10 28.46 0.66
C LEU A 347 7.06 29.96 0.30
N ARG A 348 5.91 30.64 0.37
CA ARG A 348 5.64 32.02 -0.07
C ARG A 348 5.69 32.21 -1.58
N ASP A 349 5.70 31.11 -2.34
CA ASP A 349 5.59 31.10 -3.80
C ASP A 349 4.15 30.86 -4.27
N GLY A 350 3.23 30.63 -3.31
CA GLY A 350 1.82 30.38 -3.54
C GLY A 350 1.48 28.95 -3.95
N LYS A 351 2.43 28.02 -3.90
CA LYS A 351 2.20 26.58 -4.09
C LYS A 351 2.13 25.87 -2.75
N ASN A 352 1.30 24.85 -2.66
CA ASN A 352 1.26 23.98 -1.51
C ASN A 352 2.38 22.92 -1.55
N TYR A 353 2.87 22.59 -0.36
CA TYR A 353 3.87 21.57 -0.12
C TYR A 353 3.53 20.81 1.17
N ALA A 354 3.90 19.55 1.21
CA ALA A 354 3.94 18.79 2.45
C ALA A 354 5.27 19.03 3.17
N PHE A 355 5.20 19.31 4.46
CA PHE A 355 6.36 19.48 5.31
C PHE A 355 6.38 18.45 6.42
N PHE A 356 7.60 17.96 6.72
CA PHE A 356 7.94 17.26 7.96
C PHE A 356 8.86 18.16 8.76
N ASP A 357 8.40 18.66 9.92
CA ASP A 357 9.13 19.60 10.76
C ASP A 357 9.65 20.82 9.96
N ASN A 358 8.81 21.44 9.16
CA ASN A 358 9.11 22.57 8.27
C ASN A 358 10.11 22.27 7.14
N ILE A 359 10.37 21.00 6.83
CA ILE A 359 11.20 20.59 5.71
C ILE A 359 10.32 19.87 4.67
N THR A 360 10.27 20.41 3.45
CA THR A 360 9.71 19.66 2.32
C THR A 360 10.79 18.77 1.72
N TYR A 361 10.47 17.50 1.52
CA TYR A 361 11.44 16.55 0.97
C TYR A 361 11.85 16.94 -0.45
N THR A 362 13.14 16.88 -0.71
CA THR A 362 13.68 17.04 -2.05
C THR A 362 14.56 15.84 -2.39
N PRO A 363 14.24 15.07 -3.44
CA PRO A 363 15.03 13.91 -3.83
C PRO A 363 16.50 14.29 -4.08
N PRO A 364 17.46 13.59 -3.47
CA PRO A 364 18.87 13.86 -3.73
C PRO A 364 19.25 13.41 -5.15
N LYS A 365 20.24 14.10 -5.76
CA LYS A 365 20.74 13.74 -7.11
C LYS A 365 21.43 12.37 -7.16
N VAL A 366 21.99 11.95 -6.04
CA VAL A 366 22.57 10.61 -5.85
C VAL A 366 21.70 9.89 -4.84
N PRO A 367 21.19 8.69 -5.16
CA PRO A 367 20.39 7.93 -4.22
C PRO A 367 21.05 7.84 -2.84
N THR A 368 20.27 8.04 -1.78
CA THR A 368 20.75 8.03 -0.39
C THR A 368 21.57 6.77 -0.08
N LEU A 369 21.12 5.62 -0.58
CA LEU A 369 21.84 4.35 -0.47
C LEU A 369 23.27 4.42 -1.03
N TYR A 370 23.46 5.04 -2.20
CA TYR A 370 24.80 5.15 -2.82
C TYR A 370 25.69 6.12 -2.06
N THR A 371 25.14 7.22 -1.55
CA THR A 371 25.85 8.12 -0.64
C THR A 371 26.33 7.36 0.60
N ALA A 372 25.46 6.60 1.21
CA ALA A 372 25.77 5.80 2.38
C ALA A 372 26.89 4.77 2.10
N LEU A 373 26.84 4.08 0.94
CA LEU A 373 27.86 3.09 0.54
C LEU A 373 29.23 3.72 0.26
N SER A 374 29.27 4.97 -0.16
CA SER A 374 30.51 5.61 -0.65
C SER A 374 31.21 6.53 0.35
N THR A 375 30.53 6.94 1.44
CA THR A 375 31.06 7.94 2.36
C THR A 375 31.78 7.38 3.60
N GLY A 376 31.84 6.06 3.74
CA GLY A 376 32.49 5.39 4.88
C GLY A 376 31.91 5.84 6.22
N ASP A 377 32.75 6.22 7.17
CA ASP A 377 32.33 6.65 8.51
C ASP A 377 31.44 7.90 8.50
N LEU A 378 31.53 8.73 7.47
CA LEU A 378 30.70 9.92 7.32
C LEU A 378 29.22 9.56 7.11
N ALA A 379 28.91 8.33 6.69
CA ALA A 379 27.55 7.82 6.57
C ALA A 379 26.72 7.94 7.87
N ASN A 380 27.40 8.12 9.02
CA ASN A 380 26.74 8.34 10.31
C ASN A 380 26.29 9.78 10.56
N ASN A 381 26.72 10.70 9.71
CA ASN A 381 26.31 12.09 9.82
C ASN A 381 25.12 12.35 8.89
N PRO A 382 23.89 12.57 9.40
CA PRO A 382 22.72 12.83 8.56
C PRO A 382 22.93 13.95 7.53
N ALA A 383 23.80 14.91 7.81
CA ALA A 383 24.08 16.04 6.92
C ALA A 383 24.65 15.62 5.56
N VAL A 384 25.29 14.44 5.44
CA VAL A 384 25.85 13.98 4.15
C VAL A 384 24.78 13.60 3.13
N TYR A 385 23.56 13.35 3.59
CA TYR A 385 22.42 12.98 2.73
C TYR A 385 21.68 14.18 2.18
N GLY A 386 21.97 15.38 2.69
CA GLY A 386 21.32 16.63 2.32
C GLY A 386 20.26 17.06 3.33
N GLU A 387 20.15 18.36 3.54
CA GLU A 387 19.24 18.96 4.51
C GLU A 387 17.78 18.60 4.24
N PHE A 388 17.40 18.56 2.97
CA PHE A 388 16.02 18.32 2.55
C PHE A 388 15.63 16.84 2.39
N THR A 389 16.50 15.89 2.77
CA THR A 389 16.16 14.47 2.79
C THR A 389 15.58 14.02 4.12
N ARG A 390 15.72 14.82 5.16
CA ARG A 390 15.28 14.50 6.54
C ARG A 390 15.72 13.09 6.98
N SER A 391 16.99 12.75 6.73
CA SER A 391 17.55 11.42 7.03
C SER A 391 17.85 11.24 8.51
N PHE A 392 17.51 10.08 9.07
CA PHE A 392 17.88 9.64 10.41
C PHE A 392 18.84 8.46 10.33
N VAL A 393 19.79 8.40 11.25
CA VAL A 393 20.72 7.27 11.37
C VAL A 393 20.37 6.49 12.64
N LEU A 394 20.00 5.24 12.47
CA LEU A 394 19.64 4.32 13.54
C LEU A 394 20.74 3.27 13.72
N GLN A 395 20.93 2.78 14.94
CA GLN A 395 21.83 1.67 15.20
C GLN A 395 21.07 0.35 15.06
N LYS A 396 21.73 -0.66 14.52
CA LYS A 396 21.12 -1.98 14.37
C LYS A 396 20.74 -2.56 15.73
N GLY A 397 19.47 -2.92 15.86
CA GLY A 397 18.90 -3.52 17.06
C GLY A 397 18.24 -2.53 18.00
N GLU A 398 18.38 -1.22 17.78
CA GLU A 398 17.64 -0.20 18.54
C GLU A 398 16.15 -0.38 18.42
N ILE A 399 15.45 -0.11 19.51
CA ILE A 399 14.00 0.08 19.51
C ILE A 399 13.73 1.53 19.19
N VAL A 400 13.03 1.77 18.10
CA VAL A 400 12.72 3.11 17.62
C VAL A 400 11.23 3.37 17.76
N GLN A 401 10.88 4.51 18.32
CA GLN A 401 9.52 5.01 18.35
C GLN A 401 9.41 6.21 17.42
N ILE A 402 8.43 6.17 16.54
CA ILE A 402 8.08 7.27 15.67
C ILE A 402 6.76 7.83 16.16
N VAL A 403 6.73 9.11 16.47
CA VAL A 403 5.54 9.88 16.77
C VAL A 403 5.28 10.77 15.56
N VAL A 404 4.10 10.67 14.97
CA VAL A 404 3.71 11.55 13.87
C VAL A 404 2.48 12.34 14.30
N ASN A 405 2.61 13.65 14.33
CA ASN A 405 1.49 14.57 14.57
C ASN A 405 0.96 15.06 13.22
N ASN A 406 -0.31 14.91 13.00
CA ASN A 406 -1.01 15.46 11.86
C ASN A 406 -1.53 16.85 12.20
N LEU A 407 -0.91 17.90 11.70
CA LEU A 407 -1.35 19.28 11.88
C LEU A 407 -2.19 19.78 10.67
N ASP A 408 -2.71 18.83 9.91
CA ASP A 408 -3.58 19.06 8.76
C ASP A 408 -5.00 18.53 9.02
N SER A 409 -5.97 19.07 8.32
CA SER A 409 -7.37 18.67 8.42
C SER A 409 -7.73 17.44 7.59
N GLY A 410 -6.78 16.87 6.85
CA GLY A 410 -6.94 15.65 6.07
C GLY A 410 -6.52 14.39 6.81
N ARG A 411 -6.96 13.23 6.31
CA ARG A 411 -6.48 11.90 6.75
C ARG A 411 -5.25 11.52 5.95
N HIS A 412 -4.20 11.02 6.62
CA HIS A 412 -2.96 10.65 5.94
C HIS A 412 -2.54 9.23 6.31
N PRO A 413 -2.43 8.28 5.33
CA PRO A 413 -1.79 7.02 5.56
C PRO A 413 -0.27 7.21 5.62
N VAL A 414 0.36 6.62 6.62
CA VAL A 414 1.82 6.65 6.85
C VAL A 414 2.36 5.25 6.65
N HIS A 415 3.31 5.10 5.72
CA HIS A 415 3.96 3.83 5.42
C HIS A 415 5.44 3.83 5.84
N LEU A 416 5.92 2.70 6.33
CA LEU A 416 7.31 2.48 6.69
C LEU A 416 7.92 1.39 5.82
N HIS A 417 8.85 1.76 4.94
CA HIS A 417 9.58 0.79 4.13
C HIS A 417 10.41 -0.19 4.97
N GLY A 418 10.46 -1.42 4.54
CA GLY A 418 11.36 -2.42 5.08
C GLY A 418 11.01 -2.97 6.46
N HIS A 419 9.94 -2.52 7.09
CA HIS A 419 9.51 -2.97 8.42
C HIS A 419 7.99 -3.01 8.56
N ALA A 420 7.49 -3.98 9.34
CA ALA A 420 6.21 -3.83 10.01
C ALA A 420 6.45 -3.26 11.40
N PHE A 421 5.75 -2.21 11.75
CA PHE A 421 5.79 -1.58 13.06
C PHE A 421 4.63 -2.03 13.95
N GLN A 422 4.79 -1.92 15.25
CA GLN A 422 3.69 -1.96 16.21
C GLN A 422 2.98 -0.63 16.20
N ALA A 423 1.69 -0.61 15.85
CA ALA A 423 0.81 0.55 16.00
C ALA A 423 0.38 0.59 17.49
N ILE A 424 1.05 1.42 18.27
CA ILE A 424 0.86 1.41 19.73
C ILE A 424 -0.16 2.45 20.20
N HIS A 425 -0.41 3.46 19.36
CA HIS A 425 -1.41 4.49 19.57
C HIS A 425 -1.86 5.10 18.26
N ARG A 426 -3.13 5.41 18.16
CA ARG A 426 -3.75 6.30 17.18
C ARG A 426 -4.80 7.11 17.93
N SER A 427 -4.65 8.45 17.93
CA SER A 427 -5.58 9.34 18.58
C SER A 427 -6.95 9.38 17.90
N GLU A 428 -7.93 9.89 18.59
CA GLU A 428 -9.18 10.33 17.97
C GLU A 428 -8.92 11.53 17.04
N GLU A 429 -9.88 11.80 16.15
CA GLU A 429 -9.91 13.01 15.33
C GLU A 429 -9.95 14.26 16.23
N GLU A 430 -9.20 15.31 15.86
CA GLU A 430 -9.08 16.58 16.62
C GLU A 430 -8.46 16.45 18.03
N ALA A 431 -7.73 15.36 18.31
CA ALA A 431 -7.08 15.17 19.61
C ALA A 431 -5.84 16.07 19.82
N GLY A 432 -5.30 16.61 18.74
CA GLY A 432 -4.08 17.41 18.78
C GLY A 432 -2.80 16.57 18.67
N THR A 433 -1.70 17.09 19.19
CA THR A 433 -0.41 16.40 19.17
C THR A 433 -0.34 15.32 20.25
N PHE A 434 0.53 14.33 20.07
CA PHE A 434 0.79 13.30 21.08
C PHE A 434 1.13 13.88 22.46
N ALA A 435 1.84 15.02 22.48
CA ALA A 435 2.18 15.70 23.75
C ALA A 435 0.94 16.26 24.48
N ASP A 436 -0.12 16.61 23.77
CA ASP A 436 -1.35 17.15 24.36
C ASP A 436 -2.15 16.07 25.11
N GLU A 437 -2.01 14.79 24.72
CA GLU A 437 -2.72 13.68 25.33
C GLU A 437 -2.11 13.22 26.66
N ASN A 438 -0.88 13.60 26.99
CA ASN A 438 -0.15 13.23 28.21
C ASN A 438 -0.10 11.72 28.50
N LEU A 439 0.00 10.89 27.45
CA LEU A 439 0.08 9.45 27.56
C LEU A 439 1.46 8.99 28.07
N SER A 440 1.46 7.86 28.75
CA SER A 440 2.64 7.20 29.29
C SER A 440 2.75 5.76 28.76
N GLU A 441 3.87 5.10 29.00
CA GLU A 441 4.13 3.72 28.57
C GLU A 441 3.04 2.73 29.07
N SER A 442 2.44 3.01 30.23
CA SER A 442 1.40 2.15 30.82
C SER A 442 0.03 2.27 30.12
N ASP A 443 -0.14 3.27 29.27
CA ASP A 443 -1.38 3.50 28.54
C ASP A 443 -1.42 2.74 27.21
N PHE A 444 -0.26 2.24 26.76
CA PHE A 444 -0.16 1.51 25.49
C PHE A 444 -0.63 0.06 25.62
N ILE A 445 -1.19 -0.45 24.54
CA ILE A 445 -1.71 -1.81 24.47
C ILE A 445 -0.58 -2.86 24.57
N SER A 446 -0.79 -3.91 25.34
CA SER A 446 0.27 -4.89 25.66
C SER A 446 0.62 -5.85 24.51
N VAL A 447 -0.28 -5.99 23.52
CA VAL A 447 -0.09 -6.76 22.27
C VAL A 447 -0.61 -5.91 21.13
N PRO A 448 0.19 -4.96 20.64
CA PRO A 448 -0.25 -4.02 19.61
C PRO A 448 -0.44 -4.72 18.26
N MET A 449 -1.40 -4.24 17.48
CA MET A 449 -1.50 -4.55 16.06
C MET A 449 -0.17 -4.20 15.37
N ARG A 450 0.20 -5.01 14.37
CA ARG A 450 1.35 -4.71 13.51
C ARG A 450 0.91 -4.57 12.08
N ARG A 451 1.47 -3.58 11.40
CA ARG A 451 1.28 -3.36 9.96
C ARG A 451 2.39 -2.47 9.40
N ASP A 452 2.42 -2.23 8.12
CA ASP A 452 3.40 -1.34 7.50
C ASP A 452 2.82 0.02 7.09
N THR A 453 1.49 0.17 7.09
CA THR A 453 0.78 1.40 6.73
C THR A 453 -0.33 1.69 7.72
N LEU A 454 -0.30 2.85 8.40
CA LEU A 454 -1.31 3.28 9.38
C LEU A 454 -1.88 4.64 9.02
N VAL A 455 -3.20 4.79 9.15
CA VAL A 455 -3.89 6.05 8.89
C VAL A 455 -3.84 6.94 10.13
N MET A 456 -3.51 8.22 9.93
CA MET A 456 -3.71 9.30 10.90
C MET A 456 -5.02 10.02 10.62
N TRP A 457 -5.72 10.37 11.69
CA TRP A 457 -6.91 11.20 11.61
C TRP A 457 -6.57 12.69 11.53
N PRO A 458 -7.52 13.53 11.03
CA PRO A 458 -7.38 14.99 11.02
C PRO A 458 -6.99 15.56 12.39
N ASN A 459 -6.01 16.45 12.44
CA ASN A 459 -5.55 17.10 13.68
C ASN A 459 -5.32 16.11 14.85
N GLY A 460 -4.83 14.91 14.52
CA GLY A 460 -4.55 13.83 15.46
C GLY A 460 -3.10 13.38 15.40
N ASN A 461 -2.82 12.24 15.98
CA ASN A 461 -1.46 11.69 16.00
C ASN A 461 -1.45 10.16 15.97
N ILE A 462 -0.30 9.59 15.61
CA ILE A 462 -0.01 8.16 15.73
C ILE A 462 1.33 7.92 16.38
N VAL A 463 1.45 6.79 17.07
CA VAL A 463 2.72 6.32 17.62
C VAL A 463 3.01 4.91 17.11
N MET A 464 4.14 4.76 16.46
CA MET A 464 4.62 3.52 15.88
C MET A 464 5.93 3.11 16.57
N ARG A 465 6.09 1.83 16.86
CA ARG A 465 7.33 1.30 17.43
C ARG A 465 7.84 0.10 16.65
N PHE A 466 9.12 0.06 16.37
CA PHE A 466 9.75 -1.04 15.65
C PHE A 466 11.17 -1.27 16.11
N LYS A 467 11.71 -2.44 15.79
CA LYS A 467 13.11 -2.74 15.99
C LYS A 467 13.88 -2.47 14.70
N ALA A 468 14.92 -1.68 14.78
CA ALA A 468 15.81 -1.37 13.66
C ALA A 468 16.72 -2.59 13.36
N ASP A 469 16.21 -3.63 12.70
CA ASP A 469 16.94 -4.87 12.44
C ASP A 469 17.10 -5.22 10.95
N ASN A 470 16.58 -4.37 10.07
CA ASN A 470 16.77 -4.47 8.64
C ASN A 470 17.80 -3.45 8.15
N PRO A 471 19.10 -3.77 8.18
CA PRO A 471 20.12 -2.84 7.75
C PRO A 471 20.02 -2.59 6.25
N GLY A 472 19.90 -1.33 5.85
CA GLY A 472 19.81 -0.93 4.44
C GLY A 472 20.98 -1.34 3.55
N MET A 473 22.02 -2.02 4.11
CA MET A 473 23.27 -2.20 3.37
C MET A 473 24.16 -3.32 3.94
N SER A 474 23.78 -4.57 3.81
CA SER A 474 24.49 -5.66 4.51
C SER A 474 25.58 -6.41 3.70
N SER A 475 25.97 -5.98 2.50
CA SER A 475 26.84 -6.80 1.66
C SER A 475 28.24 -6.24 1.34
N SER A 476 28.62 -5.07 1.87
CA SER A 476 29.99 -4.58 1.66
C SER A 476 30.88 -4.84 2.88
N PRO A 477 32.05 -5.49 2.74
CA PRO A 477 32.97 -5.74 3.84
C PRO A 477 33.58 -4.44 4.44
N SER A 478 33.41 -3.30 3.79
CA SER A 478 33.85 -1.98 4.26
C SER A 478 32.78 -1.18 4.99
N PHE A 479 31.56 -1.67 5.09
CA PHE A 479 30.46 -1.01 5.77
C PHE A 479 30.25 -1.61 7.18
N ASP A 480 30.02 -0.74 8.17
CA ASP A 480 29.66 -1.21 9.52
C ASP A 480 28.25 -1.80 9.52
N PRO A 481 28.09 -3.14 9.61
CA PRO A 481 26.78 -3.81 9.52
C PRO A 481 25.87 -3.52 10.73
N ARG A 482 26.32 -2.69 11.67
CA ARG A 482 25.57 -2.31 12.88
C ARG A 482 24.68 -1.09 12.66
N ARG A 483 24.59 -0.55 11.43
CA ARG A 483 23.94 0.75 11.16
C ARG A 483 22.85 0.65 10.12
N ILE A 484 21.76 1.33 10.38
CA ILE A 484 20.62 1.47 9.49
C ILE A 484 20.43 2.93 9.18
N ILE A 485 20.40 3.28 7.91
CA ILE A 485 20.11 4.62 7.47
C ILE A 485 18.66 4.63 7.02
N PHE A 486 17.88 5.43 7.70
CA PHE A 486 16.51 5.73 7.31
C PHE A 486 16.50 7.09 6.62
N PRO A 487 16.48 7.17 5.30
CA PRO A 487 15.85 8.31 4.66
C PRO A 487 14.37 8.21 5.01
N PHE A 488 13.83 9.19 5.65
CA PHE A 488 12.42 9.22 5.98
C PHE A 488 11.63 9.42 4.69
N LEU A 489 11.22 8.32 4.09
CA LEU A 489 10.23 8.32 3.05
C LEU A 489 8.91 7.89 3.70
N LEU A 490 8.23 8.82 4.33
CA LEU A 490 6.83 8.69 4.66
C LEU A 490 6.06 8.84 3.37
N LEU A 491 5.55 7.73 2.90
CA LEU A 491 4.76 7.66 1.70
C LEU A 491 3.35 8.14 1.94
N TRP A 492 2.89 8.74 1.04
CA TRP A 492 1.69 8.86 0.26
C TRP A 492 1.50 10.27 -0.31
N LEU A 493 1.66 11.30 0.49
CA LEU A 493 1.69 12.67 -0.01
C LEU A 493 3.00 12.97 -0.77
N SER A 494 4.10 12.29 -0.38
CA SER A 494 5.38 12.55 -1.01
C SER A 494 5.45 12.07 -2.46
N ASP A 495 4.83 10.95 -2.81
CA ASP A 495 4.88 10.46 -4.19
C ASP A 495 4.04 11.31 -5.16
N ILE A 496 2.95 11.90 -4.67
CA ILE A 496 2.13 12.83 -5.46
C ILE A 496 2.60 14.27 -5.31
N MET A 497 3.05 14.71 -4.10
CA MET A 497 3.45 16.08 -3.84
C MET A 497 4.94 16.37 -4.04
N LEU A 498 5.80 15.36 -4.13
CA LEU A 498 7.25 15.52 -4.24
C LEU A 498 7.83 15.05 -5.58
N SER A 499 6.99 14.74 -6.56
CA SER A 499 7.41 14.34 -7.92
C SER A 499 7.65 15.55 -8.87
#